data_a9d22f24c19e23ea3daf94309c3cafcd
#
_entry.id   a9d22f24c19e23ea3daf94309c3cafcd
#
_cell.length_a   1.000
_cell.length_b   1.000
_cell.length_c   1.000
_cell.angle_alpha   90.00
_cell.angle_beta   90.00
_cell.angle_gamma   90.00
#
_symmetry.space_group_name_H-M   'P 1'
#
loop_
_entity.id
_entity.type
_entity.pdbx_description
1 polymer ?
#
loop_
_entity_poly.entity_id
_entity_poly.type
_entity_poly.pdbx_seq_one_letter_code
_entity_poly.pdbx_strand_id
1 'polypeptide(L)'
;EGDVITMPSVREDEDDASSSGVESERRGLVLQRWDLSAGQRTIVPVVDEAGNPIELDEGQGVSDYEAIRVGNEYRFVSWGGDAFAVDPASGQGRYLFSLDTPTYGPDGYLATFQVTETGVYALKDRRADRVVTLSYRPWEGGEWRDIFTTRDLAYYLNEGYISSALDIQSFALRPGWDGGAQ
;
A
#
# COMPACT_ATOMS: atom_id res chain seq x y z
N GLU A 1 18.63 11.68 14.73
CA GLU A 1 19.26 11.42 13.56
C GLU A 1 19.80 10.04 13.63
N GLY A 2 20.56 9.32 13.46
CA GLY A 2 21.18 8.03 13.22
C GLY A 2 20.57 6.75 13.84
N ASP A 3 19.94 6.78 14.99
CA ASP A 3 19.65 5.56 15.76
C ASP A 3 18.15 5.25 15.96
N VAL A 4 17.25 5.94 15.27
CA VAL A 4 15.81 5.72 15.33
C VAL A 4 15.29 5.20 14.00
N ILE A 5 14.70 4.00 14.00
CA ILE A 5 13.96 3.45 12.88
C ILE A 5 12.49 3.72 13.12
N THR A 6 11.79 4.27 12.12
CA THR A 6 10.35 4.49 12.17
C THR A 6 9.70 3.84 10.95
N MET A 7 8.64 3.06 11.16
CA MET A 7 7.88 2.45 10.08
C MET A 7 6.38 2.48 10.38
N PRO A 8 5.52 2.65 9.37
CA PRO A 8 4.09 2.44 9.52
C PRO A 8 3.78 0.96 9.76
N SER A 9 2.74 0.70 10.54
CA SER A 9 2.28 -0.66 10.86
C SER A 9 0.80 -0.61 11.23
N VAL A 10 0.19 -1.76 11.41
CA VAL A 10 -1.18 -1.92 11.89
C VAL A 10 -1.13 -2.50 13.29
N ARG A 11 -1.93 -1.95 14.19
CA ARG A 11 -2.14 -2.51 15.52
C ARG A 11 -3.40 -3.37 15.51
N GLU A 12 -3.26 -4.63 15.88
CA GLU A 12 -4.37 -5.48 16.26
C GLU A 12 -4.65 -5.23 17.74
N ASP A 13 -5.90 -4.95 18.11
CA ASP A 13 -6.28 -4.89 19.51
C ASP A 13 -6.32 -6.32 20.08
N GLU A 14 -5.44 -6.61 21.02
CA GLU A 14 -5.29 -7.96 21.62
C GLU A 14 -6.52 -8.37 22.47
N ASP A 15 -7.46 -7.47 22.74
CA ASP A 15 -8.54 -7.69 23.70
C ASP A 15 -9.78 -8.40 23.14
N ASP A 16 -9.88 -8.63 21.83
CA ASP A 16 -11.10 -9.18 21.19
C ASP A 16 -11.05 -10.66 20.80
N ALA A 17 -10.07 -11.41 21.27
CA ALA A 17 -9.99 -12.86 21.00
C ALA A 17 -11.14 -13.69 21.64
N SER A 18 -12.15 -13.06 22.25
CA SER A 18 -13.19 -13.77 23.02
C SER A 18 -14.64 -13.52 22.58
N SER A 19 -14.92 -12.70 21.59
CA SER A 19 -16.32 -12.46 21.17
C SER A 19 -16.60 -13.01 19.77
N SER A 20 -17.39 -14.06 19.70
CA SER A 20 -17.94 -14.69 18.48
C SER A 20 -19.05 -13.84 17.83
N GLY A 21 -18.86 -12.53 17.74
CA GLY A 21 -19.74 -11.62 17.04
C GLY A 21 -19.00 -11.01 15.86
N VAL A 22 -19.56 -11.16 14.66
CA VAL A 22 -19.06 -10.61 13.41
C VAL A 22 -19.21 -9.09 13.43
N GLU A 23 -18.39 -8.40 14.21
CA GLU A 23 -18.08 -6.99 13.99
C GLU A 23 -16.73 -6.94 13.28
N SER A 24 -16.68 -6.27 12.15
CA SER A 24 -15.46 -6.08 11.38
C SER A 24 -14.42 -5.38 12.27
N GLU A 25 -13.39 -6.11 12.66
CA GLU A 25 -12.29 -5.60 13.46
C GLU A 25 -11.55 -4.53 12.66
N ARG A 26 -11.80 -3.28 13.02
CA ARG A 26 -11.04 -2.17 12.47
C ARG A 26 -9.67 -2.14 13.11
N ARG A 27 -8.65 -1.99 12.29
CA ARG A 27 -7.26 -2.01 12.74
C ARG A 27 -6.68 -0.61 12.69
N GLY A 28 -6.18 -0.13 13.80
CA GLY A 28 -5.58 1.19 13.89
C GLY A 28 -4.23 1.28 13.20
N LEU A 29 -4.03 2.30 12.36
CA LEU A 29 -2.72 2.62 11.79
C LEU A 29 -1.83 3.19 12.89
N VAL A 30 -0.59 2.68 12.99
CA VAL A 30 0.40 3.12 13.97
C VAL A 30 1.76 3.35 13.33
N LEU A 31 2.59 4.16 13.99
CA LEU A 31 4.01 4.23 13.74
C LEU A 31 4.74 3.44 14.81
N GLN A 32 5.54 2.47 14.39
CA GLN A 32 6.47 1.79 15.27
C GLN A 32 7.83 2.50 15.19
N ARG A 33 8.36 2.89 16.33
CA ARG A 33 9.67 3.53 16.47
C ARG A 33 10.57 2.68 17.34
N TRP A 34 11.76 2.39 16.84
CA TRP A 34 12.81 1.73 17.59
C TRP A 34 13.97 2.69 17.79
N ASP A 35 14.23 3.05 19.03
CA ASP A 35 15.48 3.71 19.42
C ASP A 35 16.53 2.63 19.65
N LEU A 36 17.45 2.51 18.70
CA LEU A 36 18.47 1.46 18.73
C LEU A 36 19.51 1.73 19.82
N SER A 37 19.73 2.99 20.18
CA SER A 37 20.68 3.37 21.22
C SER A 37 20.14 3.08 22.62
N ALA A 38 18.85 3.29 22.84
CA ALA A 38 18.18 3.02 24.11
C ALA A 38 17.62 1.59 24.20
N GLY A 39 17.58 0.83 23.09
CA GLY A 39 16.95 -0.48 23.02
C GLY A 39 15.44 -0.43 23.30
N GLN A 40 14.79 0.68 22.95
CA GLN A 40 13.37 0.91 23.25
C GLN A 40 12.52 0.91 21.98
N ARG A 41 11.31 0.33 22.10
CA ARG A 41 10.26 0.39 21.09
C ARG A 41 9.12 1.26 21.60
N THR A 42 8.63 2.17 20.76
CA THR A 42 7.45 3.00 21.03
C THR A 42 6.45 2.80 19.91
N ILE A 43 5.17 2.68 20.25
CA ILE A 43 4.06 2.63 19.31
C ILE A 43 3.30 3.95 19.43
N VAL A 44 3.17 4.67 18.32
CA VAL A 44 2.47 5.95 18.24
C VAL A 44 1.26 5.79 17.35
N PRO A 45 0.02 5.97 17.86
CA PRO A 45 -1.17 5.96 17.01
C PRO A 45 -1.06 7.03 15.92
N VAL A 46 -1.49 6.69 14.71
CA VAL A 46 -1.66 7.67 13.63
C VAL A 46 -3.07 8.22 13.72
N VAL A 47 -3.16 9.54 13.80
CA VAL A 47 -4.45 10.25 13.97
C VAL A 47 -4.64 11.26 12.85
N ASP A 48 -5.91 11.53 12.50
CA ASP A 48 -6.27 12.58 11.56
C ASP A 48 -6.12 14.00 12.18
N GLU A 49 -6.43 15.04 11.43
CA GLU A 49 -6.37 16.43 11.90
C GLU A 49 -7.33 16.70 13.09
N ALA A 50 -8.39 15.92 13.23
CA ALA A 50 -9.34 16.02 14.33
C ALA A 50 -8.90 15.21 15.58
N GLY A 51 -7.83 14.43 15.47
CA GLY A 51 -7.31 13.57 16.53
C GLY A 51 -7.96 12.19 16.58
N ASN A 52 -8.75 11.80 15.57
CA ASN A 52 -9.32 10.47 15.51
C ASN A 52 -8.29 9.48 14.95
N PRO A 53 -8.23 8.23 15.47
CA PRO A 53 -7.39 7.20 14.87
C PRO A 53 -7.73 6.97 13.40
N ILE A 54 -6.71 6.79 12.57
CA ILE A 54 -6.91 6.31 11.20
C ILE A 54 -7.04 4.79 11.28
N GLU A 55 -8.19 4.30 10.85
CA GLU A 55 -8.54 2.89 10.84
C GLU A 55 -8.44 2.34 9.42
N LEU A 56 -7.97 1.10 9.31
CA LEU A 56 -7.96 0.33 8.08
C LEU A 56 -9.04 -0.74 8.14
N ASP A 57 -9.64 -1.06 7.01
CA ASP A 57 -10.64 -2.12 6.93
C ASP A 57 -10.02 -3.50 7.24
N GLU A 58 -10.87 -4.45 7.63
CA GLU A 58 -10.48 -5.83 7.93
C GLU A 58 -9.71 -6.44 6.73
N GLY A 59 -8.61 -7.11 7.04
CA GLY A 59 -7.72 -7.71 6.02
C GLY A 59 -6.81 -6.71 5.30
N GLN A 60 -6.96 -5.42 5.56
CA GLN A 60 -6.00 -4.44 5.08
C GLN A 60 -4.80 -4.36 6.03
N GLY A 61 -3.62 -4.43 5.48
CA GLY A 61 -2.35 -4.20 6.17
C GLY A 61 -1.62 -3.04 5.53
N VAL A 62 -0.63 -2.53 6.23
CA VAL A 62 0.40 -1.73 5.56
C VAL A 62 1.13 -2.69 4.64
N SER A 63 1.13 -2.37 3.36
CA SER A 63 1.85 -3.16 2.36
C SER A 63 3.32 -3.30 2.78
N ASP A 64 3.90 -4.47 2.56
CA ASP A 64 5.35 -4.69 2.69
C ASP A 64 6.15 -3.82 1.69
N TYR A 65 5.43 -3.06 0.87
CA TYR A 65 5.98 -2.10 -0.06
C TYR A 65 6.44 -0.86 0.68
N GLU A 66 7.62 -0.45 0.35
CA GLU A 66 8.37 0.62 0.99
C GLU A 66 7.55 1.89 1.20
N ALA A 67 7.52 2.37 2.43
CA ALA A 67 7.12 3.74 2.69
C ALA A 67 8.23 4.66 2.20
N ILE A 68 7.89 5.66 1.39
CA ILE A 68 8.84 6.62 0.89
C ILE A 68 8.71 7.95 1.63
N ARG A 69 9.85 8.59 1.88
CA ARG A 69 9.85 9.92 2.47
C ARG A 69 9.68 10.99 1.40
N VAL A 70 8.62 11.79 1.52
CA VAL A 70 8.37 12.96 0.66
C VAL A 70 8.27 14.19 1.56
N GLY A 71 9.30 15.03 1.53
CA GLY A 71 9.42 16.14 2.48
C GLY A 71 9.54 15.63 3.92
N ASN A 72 8.59 16.00 4.77
CA ASN A 72 8.54 15.58 6.17
C ASN A 72 7.61 14.39 6.41
N GLU A 73 6.94 13.87 5.38
CA GLU A 73 5.95 12.81 5.49
C GLU A 73 6.50 11.47 4.98
N TYR A 74 6.03 10.39 5.56
CA TYR A 74 6.05 9.08 4.92
C TYR A 74 4.78 8.90 4.09
N ARG A 75 4.95 8.43 2.86
CA ARG A 75 3.85 8.06 1.97
C ARG A 75 3.95 6.60 1.61
N PHE A 76 2.82 5.91 1.65
CA PHE A 76 2.72 4.47 1.39
C PHE A 76 1.32 4.10 0.92
N VAL A 77 1.17 2.87 0.46
CA VAL A 77 -0.10 2.29 0.02
C VAL A 77 -0.40 1.07 0.88
N SER A 78 -1.65 0.90 1.32
CA SER A 78 -2.10 -0.31 2.01
C SER A 78 -2.30 -1.47 1.02
N TRP A 79 -2.46 -2.69 1.52
CA TRP A 79 -2.81 -3.83 0.68
C TRP A 79 -4.14 -3.65 -0.06
N GLY A 80 -5.09 -2.92 0.52
CA GLY A 80 -6.36 -2.57 -0.11
C GLY A 80 -6.25 -1.52 -1.22
N GLY A 81 -5.08 -0.95 -1.42
CA GLY A 81 -4.85 0.10 -2.40
C GLY A 81 -5.09 1.52 -1.88
N ASP A 82 -5.32 1.69 -0.59
CA ASP A 82 -5.48 3.01 0.02
C ASP A 82 -4.12 3.67 0.25
N ALA A 83 -3.97 4.90 -0.20
CA ALA A 83 -2.77 5.69 -0.06
C ALA A 83 -2.87 6.66 1.12
N PHE A 84 -1.79 6.73 1.90
CA PHE A 84 -1.69 7.56 3.10
C PHE A 84 -0.43 8.40 3.09
N ALA A 85 -0.52 9.55 3.77
CA ALA A 85 0.63 10.35 4.18
C ALA A 85 0.64 10.50 5.69
N VAL A 86 1.80 10.30 6.31
CA VAL A 86 1.97 10.35 7.77
C VAL A 86 3.22 11.16 8.13
N ASP A 87 3.05 12.17 8.97
CA ASP A 87 4.18 12.88 9.58
C ASP A 87 4.77 12.01 10.72
N PRO A 88 5.99 11.49 10.56
CA PRO A 88 6.59 10.64 11.58
C PRO A 88 6.93 11.38 12.88
N ALA A 89 6.98 12.70 12.89
CA ALA A 89 7.28 13.46 14.09
C ALA A 89 6.06 13.60 15.02
N SER A 90 4.93 13.99 14.44
CA SER A 90 3.68 14.22 15.18
C SER A 90 2.79 12.99 15.30
N GLY A 91 2.87 12.05 14.35
CA GLY A 91 1.92 10.95 14.20
C GLY A 91 0.62 11.39 13.50
N GLN A 92 0.57 12.61 12.98
CA GLN A 92 -0.55 13.04 12.16
C GLN A 92 -0.53 12.36 10.80
N GLY A 93 -1.67 11.83 10.40
CA GLY A 93 -1.85 11.17 9.11
C GLY A 93 -3.06 11.68 8.38
N ARG A 94 -3.08 11.41 7.08
CA ARG A 94 -4.25 11.64 6.24
C ARG A 94 -4.32 10.61 5.13
N TYR A 95 -5.55 10.30 4.77
CA TYR A 95 -5.87 9.57 3.57
C TYR A 95 -5.64 10.47 2.34
N LEU A 96 -5.06 9.90 1.28
CA LEU A 96 -4.79 10.61 0.04
C LEU A 96 -5.78 10.21 -1.07
N PHE A 97 -5.86 8.91 -1.35
CA PHE A 97 -6.77 8.36 -2.36
C PHE A 97 -6.83 6.82 -2.27
N SER A 98 -7.83 6.23 -2.92
CA SER A 98 -7.93 4.79 -3.13
C SER A 98 -7.82 4.41 -4.60
N LEU A 99 -7.48 3.15 -4.83
CA LEU A 99 -7.55 2.53 -6.17
C LEU A 99 -8.99 2.29 -6.64
N ASP A 100 -9.98 2.41 -5.78
CA ASP A 100 -11.41 2.23 -6.05
C ASP A 100 -11.77 0.88 -6.70
N THR A 101 -10.98 -0.17 -6.47
CA THR A 101 -11.16 -1.46 -7.12
C THR A 101 -11.09 -2.60 -6.14
N PRO A 102 -12.04 -3.54 -6.21
CA PRO A 102 -11.99 -4.73 -5.39
C PRO A 102 -10.74 -5.55 -5.74
N THR A 103 -9.89 -5.78 -4.77
CA THR A 103 -8.66 -6.58 -4.90
C THR A 103 -8.95 -8.07 -5.06
N TYR A 104 -10.14 -8.55 -4.70
CA TYR A 104 -10.54 -9.95 -4.78
C TYR A 104 -11.92 -10.09 -5.38
N GLY A 105 -12.06 -10.98 -6.39
CA GLY A 105 -13.33 -11.31 -7.01
C GLY A 105 -13.17 -11.70 -8.48
N PRO A 106 -14.24 -12.24 -9.15
CA PRO A 106 -14.16 -12.62 -10.56
C PRO A 106 -13.88 -11.44 -11.49
N ASP A 107 -14.29 -10.23 -11.10
CA ASP A 107 -14.06 -8.98 -11.84
C ASP A 107 -12.93 -8.14 -11.23
N GLY A 108 -12.27 -8.66 -10.18
CA GLY A 108 -11.16 -8.00 -9.51
C GLY A 108 -9.84 -8.13 -10.26
N TYR A 109 -8.86 -7.40 -9.79
CA TYR A 109 -7.49 -7.57 -10.24
C TYR A 109 -6.53 -7.64 -9.05
N LEU A 110 -5.43 -8.32 -9.25
CA LEU A 110 -4.31 -8.24 -8.33
C LEU A 110 -3.51 -6.98 -8.69
N ALA A 111 -3.14 -6.21 -7.68
CA ALA A 111 -2.31 -5.05 -7.85
C ALA A 111 -1.05 -5.18 -7.00
N THR A 112 0.07 -4.89 -7.62
CA THR A 112 1.35 -4.72 -6.96
C THR A 112 1.77 -3.27 -7.11
N PHE A 113 2.20 -2.65 -6.02
CA PHE A 113 2.51 -1.23 -5.99
C PHE A 113 4.01 -0.98 -5.89
N GLN A 114 4.44 0.11 -6.49
CA GLN A 114 5.72 0.71 -6.20
C GLN A 114 5.52 2.20 -5.93
N VAL A 115 5.93 2.63 -4.76
CA VAL A 115 5.89 4.04 -4.36
C VAL A 115 7.17 4.75 -4.78
N THR A 116 7.04 6.01 -5.20
CA THR A 116 8.14 6.88 -5.59
C THR A 116 7.97 8.25 -4.96
N GLU A 117 8.97 9.11 -5.04
CA GLU A 117 8.85 10.48 -4.52
C GLU A 117 7.71 11.27 -5.16
N THR A 118 7.36 10.97 -6.40
CA THR A 118 6.38 11.72 -7.19
C THR A 118 4.98 11.10 -7.20
N GLY A 119 4.84 9.82 -6.88
CA GLY A 119 3.55 9.13 -6.92
C GLY A 119 3.66 7.63 -6.80
N VAL A 120 2.57 6.96 -7.13
CA VAL A 120 2.40 5.51 -7.05
C VAL A 120 2.30 4.92 -8.45
N TYR A 121 3.07 3.87 -8.69
CA TYR A 121 2.87 2.97 -9.82
C TYR A 121 2.12 1.74 -9.35
N ALA A 122 1.13 1.32 -10.13
CA ALA A 122 0.34 0.12 -9.88
C ALA A 122 0.43 -0.81 -11.10
N LEU A 123 0.96 -2.00 -10.89
CA LEU A 123 0.90 -3.07 -11.88
C LEU A 123 -0.35 -3.91 -11.60
N LYS A 124 -1.32 -3.83 -12.49
CA LYS A 124 -2.65 -4.40 -12.37
C LYS A 124 -2.79 -5.63 -13.26
N ASP A 125 -2.95 -6.81 -12.67
CA ASP A 125 -3.20 -8.06 -13.39
C ASP A 125 -4.71 -8.36 -13.40
N ARG A 126 -5.37 -8.08 -14.52
CA ARG A 126 -6.78 -8.41 -14.76
C ARG A 126 -6.88 -9.80 -15.39
N ARG A 127 -7.01 -10.80 -14.56
CA ARG A 127 -7.04 -12.21 -15.00
C ARG A 127 -8.20 -12.51 -15.94
N ALA A 128 -9.39 -11.96 -15.66
CA ALA A 128 -10.57 -12.17 -16.49
C ALA A 128 -10.36 -11.70 -17.94
N ASP A 129 -9.68 -10.57 -18.10
CA ASP A 129 -9.41 -9.94 -19.41
C ASP A 129 -8.10 -10.39 -20.03
N ARG A 130 -7.28 -11.14 -19.29
CA ARG A 130 -5.90 -11.50 -19.66
C ARG A 130 -5.06 -10.27 -20.02
N VAL A 131 -5.15 -9.24 -19.20
CA VAL A 131 -4.49 -7.95 -19.42
C VAL A 131 -3.71 -7.56 -18.20
N VAL A 132 -2.45 -7.19 -18.41
CA VAL A 132 -1.62 -6.53 -17.39
C VAL A 132 -1.42 -5.09 -17.79
N THR A 133 -1.72 -4.18 -16.87
CA THR A 133 -1.60 -2.72 -17.07
C THR A 133 -0.70 -2.12 -16.01
N LEU A 134 0.29 -1.33 -16.41
CA LEU A 134 1.02 -0.44 -15.52
C LEU A 134 0.36 0.93 -15.55
N SER A 135 -0.06 1.41 -14.39
CA SER A 135 -0.68 2.74 -14.22
C SER A 135 0.14 3.58 -13.24
N TYR A 136 0.04 4.89 -13.35
CA TYR A 136 0.68 5.86 -12.48
C TYR A 136 -0.32 6.88 -11.95
N ARG A 137 -0.19 7.27 -10.69
CA ARG A 137 -0.95 8.35 -10.06
C ARG A 137 -0.03 9.22 -9.20
N PRO A 138 -0.02 10.56 -9.38
CA PRO A 138 0.77 11.45 -8.54
C PRO A 138 0.19 11.54 -7.12
N TRP A 139 1.04 11.85 -6.13
CA TRP A 139 0.62 12.02 -4.74
C TRP A 139 -0.33 13.21 -4.53
N GLU A 140 -0.23 14.23 -5.36
CA GLU A 140 -1.07 15.43 -5.31
C GLU A 140 -2.51 15.18 -5.76
N GLY A 141 -2.81 13.96 -6.19
CA GLY A 141 -4.12 13.57 -6.69
C GLY A 141 -4.18 13.55 -8.22
N GLY A 142 -5.41 13.52 -8.75
CA GLY A 142 -5.66 13.33 -10.17
C GLY A 142 -6.07 11.90 -10.48
N GLU A 143 -6.35 11.63 -11.76
CA GLU A 143 -6.75 10.30 -12.23
C GLU A 143 -5.54 9.39 -12.47
N TRP A 144 -5.79 8.09 -12.46
CA TRP A 144 -4.82 7.10 -12.88
C TRP A 144 -4.54 7.23 -14.37
N ARG A 145 -3.27 7.28 -14.71
CA ARG A 145 -2.80 7.28 -16.10
C ARG A 145 -2.20 5.93 -16.43
N ASP A 146 -2.78 5.23 -17.39
CA ASP A 146 -2.20 4.01 -17.91
C ASP A 146 -0.94 4.33 -18.72
N ILE A 147 0.15 3.71 -18.36
CA ILE A 147 1.46 3.88 -19.00
C ILE A 147 1.60 2.90 -20.15
N PHE A 148 1.33 1.63 -19.88
CA PHE A 148 1.23 0.61 -20.90
C PHE A 148 0.25 -0.49 -20.49
N THR A 149 -0.24 -1.20 -21.49
CA THR A 149 -1.06 -2.39 -21.33
C THR A 149 -0.54 -3.49 -22.23
N THR A 150 -0.43 -4.70 -21.70
CA THR A 150 0.01 -5.87 -22.47
C THR A 150 -0.89 -7.07 -22.20
N ARG A 151 -1.08 -7.90 -23.24
CA ARG A 151 -1.72 -9.21 -23.13
C ARG A 151 -0.72 -10.35 -23.12
N ASP A 152 0.47 -10.12 -23.64
CA ASP A 152 1.48 -11.17 -23.77
C ASP A 152 1.96 -11.64 -22.40
N LEU A 153 2.17 -10.71 -21.46
CA LEU A 153 2.57 -11.05 -20.10
C LEU A 153 1.47 -11.86 -19.40
N ALA A 154 0.22 -11.45 -19.55
CA ALA A 154 -0.92 -12.14 -18.97
C ALA A 154 -1.06 -13.59 -19.48
N TYR A 155 -0.69 -13.85 -20.72
CA TYR A 155 -0.67 -15.20 -21.27
C TYR A 155 0.25 -16.13 -20.46
N TYR A 156 1.47 -15.70 -20.16
CA TYR A 156 2.44 -16.49 -19.38
C TYR A 156 2.04 -16.64 -17.91
N LEU A 157 1.32 -15.67 -17.36
CA LEU A 157 0.85 -15.71 -15.96
C LEU A 157 -0.36 -16.63 -15.77
N ASN A 158 -1.24 -16.73 -16.78
CA ASN A 158 -2.55 -17.39 -16.64
C ASN A 158 -2.64 -18.76 -17.33
N GLU A 159 -1.75 -19.12 -18.25
CA GLU A 159 -1.80 -20.38 -19.02
C GLU A 159 -0.78 -21.44 -18.56
N GLY A 160 -0.21 -21.31 -17.38
CA GLY A 160 0.68 -22.33 -16.85
C GLY A 160 -0.05 -23.68 -16.72
N TYR A 161 0.49 -24.74 -17.27
CA TYR A 161 0.10 -26.15 -17.14
C TYR A 161 0.16 -26.67 -15.69
N ILE A 162 0.46 -25.79 -14.75
CA ILE A 162 0.59 -26.05 -13.33
C ILE A 162 -0.61 -25.41 -12.65
N SER A 163 -1.27 -26.14 -11.80
CA SER A 163 -2.48 -25.78 -11.05
C SER A 163 -2.35 -24.54 -10.11
N SER A 164 -1.25 -23.81 -10.18
CA SER A 164 -1.01 -22.57 -9.47
C SER A 164 -0.74 -21.46 -10.49
N ALA A 165 -1.65 -20.49 -10.54
CA ALA A 165 -1.41 -19.26 -11.28
C ALA A 165 -0.13 -18.58 -10.76
N LEU A 166 0.72 -18.10 -11.66
CA LEU A 166 1.84 -17.26 -11.27
C LEU A 166 1.31 -15.88 -10.91
N ASP A 167 1.70 -15.37 -9.77
CA ASP A 167 1.36 -14.03 -9.31
C ASP A 167 2.60 -13.12 -9.44
N ILE A 168 2.36 -11.88 -9.88
CA ILE A 168 3.40 -10.85 -9.86
C ILE A 168 3.50 -10.33 -8.43
N GLN A 169 4.57 -10.69 -7.73
CA GLN A 169 4.79 -10.29 -6.34
C GLN A 169 5.41 -8.89 -6.23
N SER A 170 6.24 -8.52 -7.20
CA SER A 170 6.89 -7.21 -7.23
C SER A 170 7.33 -6.85 -8.64
N PHE A 171 7.59 -5.58 -8.86
CA PHE A 171 8.23 -5.05 -10.05
C PHE A 171 9.16 -3.91 -9.67
N ALA A 172 10.10 -3.58 -10.55
CA ALA A 172 11.00 -2.45 -10.34
C ALA A 172 10.99 -1.53 -11.55
N LEU A 173 10.98 -0.24 -11.29
CA LEU A 173 11.17 0.77 -12.33
C LEU A 173 12.67 0.94 -12.61
N ARG A 174 13.02 1.11 -13.88
CA ARG A 174 14.41 1.42 -14.23
C ARG A 174 14.80 2.77 -13.62
N PRO A 175 15.97 2.90 -12.97
CA PRO A 175 16.45 4.17 -12.45
C PRO A 175 16.42 5.26 -13.53
N GLY A 176 15.86 6.43 -13.16
CA GLY A 176 15.72 7.56 -14.08
C GLY A 176 14.61 7.43 -15.12
N TRP A 177 13.73 6.43 -14.99
CA TRP A 177 12.53 6.34 -15.85
C TRP A 177 11.49 7.36 -15.39
N ASP A 178 11.07 8.22 -16.33
CA ASP A 178 10.16 9.34 -16.10
C ASP A 178 8.68 9.01 -16.38
N GLY A 179 8.35 7.73 -16.49
CA GLY A 179 7.00 7.27 -16.79
C GLY A 179 6.61 7.41 -18.26
N GLY A 180 7.58 7.54 -19.15
CA GLY A 180 7.34 7.62 -20.59
C GLY A 180 6.66 8.92 -21.03
N ALA A 181 6.94 10.02 -20.33
CA ALA A 181 6.58 11.36 -20.77
C ALA A 181 7.42 11.70 -22.01
N GLN A 182 6.99 11.26 -23.19
CA GLN A 182 7.35 11.76 -24.49
C GLN A 182 6.09 12.17 -25.24
#